data_3cd42ba23f2c0b5e849deb4e6dda03c2
#
_entry.id   3cd42ba23f2c0b5e849deb4e6dda03c2
#
_cell.length_a   1.000
_cell.length_b   1.000
_cell.length_c   1.000
_cell.angle_alpha   90.00
_cell.angle_beta   90.00
_cell.angle_gamma   90.00
#
_symmetry.space_group_name_H-M   'P 1'
#
loop_
_entity.id
_entity.type
_entity.pdbx_description
1 polymer ?
#
loop_
_entity_poly.entity_id
_entity_poly.type
_entity_poly.pdbx_seq_one_letter_code
_entity_poly.pdbx_strand_id
1 'polypeptide(L)'
;MTGGLATGLRSTCWVVCIAVLVVGCSGARDRSRPEVPPRTPGAAKSIPVTGAKSPPPTSRPPGDLPTPGRADGRNATALSKAALTVMYTVDGTADAGLRDAKLRAARYLTADYKAEVEAEPVQYVPEEWRRHRAYLAVDLKPISREDGAPSDGPTSAYRQWELRTTPTGRDGWRGDPRKFVVYMELTRSSRHAPWRVSGAVIDGN
;
A
#
# COMPACT_ATOMS: atom_id res chain seq x y z
N MET A 1 26.44 17.52 50.28
CA MET A 1 26.87 16.11 50.33
C MET A 1 26.10 15.40 49.22
N THR A 2 26.73 15.30 48.07
CA THR A 2 27.34 14.11 47.45
C THR A 2 26.28 13.03 47.16
N GLY A 3 26.05 12.59 45.97
CA GLY A 3 26.65 12.28 44.71
C GLY A 3 25.57 11.69 43.84
N GLY A 4 25.48 11.84 42.58
CA GLY A 4 26.32 11.39 41.53
C GLY A 4 26.16 9.90 41.25
N LEU A 5 25.51 9.53 40.11
CA LEU A 5 26.00 8.40 39.30
C LEU A 5 25.21 8.34 37.97
N ALA A 6 25.91 8.68 36.93
CA ALA A 6 25.58 8.42 35.55
C ALA A 6 25.96 6.97 35.20
N THR A 7 25.15 6.27 34.43
CA THR A 7 25.50 5.04 33.71
C THR A 7 24.50 4.91 32.58
N GLY A 8 24.78 4.89 31.31
CA GLY A 8 25.89 4.31 30.58
C GLY A 8 25.22 3.74 29.33
N LEU A 9 25.32 4.49 28.23
CA LEU A 9 24.91 4.10 26.86
C LEU A 9 25.70 2.86 26.44
N ARG A 10 25.05 1.82 25.99
CA ARG A 10 25.65 0.77 25.18
C ARG A 10 24.87 0.62 23.86
N SER A 11 25.37 1.34 22.89
CA SER A 11 25.05 1.19 21.48
C SER A 11 25.70 -0.12 20.98
N THR A 12 24.90 -1.11 20.60
CA THR A 12 25.42 -2.32 19.96
C THR A 12 25.13 -2.23 18.48
N CYS A 13 26.16 -1.86 17.73
CA CYS A 13 26.19 -1.83 16.28
C CYS A 13 26.26 -3.27 15.75
N TRP A 14 25.20 -3.76 15.08
CA TRP A 14 25.25 -5.00 14.32
C TRP A 14 25.52 -4.67 12.86
N VAL A 15 26.76 -4.93 12.45
CA VAL A 15 27.15 -4.91 11.05
C VAL A 15 26.88 -6.30 10.48
N VAL A 16 25.90 -6.41 9.58
CA VAL A 16 25.67 -7.62 8.80
C VAL A 16 26.32 -7.45 7.43
N CYS A 17 27.45 -8.13 7.22
CA CYS A 17 28.05 -8.27 5.91
C CYS A 17 27.32 -9.33 5.10
N ILE A 18 26.66 -8.96 4.02
CA ILE A 18 26.11 -9.89 3.03
C ILE A 18 27.11 -10.03 1.89
N ALA A 19 27.72 -11.22 1.80
CA ALA A 19 28.57 -11.60 0.69
C ALA A 19 27.70 -12.07 -0.49
N VAL A 20 27.81 -11.39 -1.62
CA VAL A 20 27.15 -11.78 -2.89
C VAL A 20 28.06 -12.74 -3.63
N LEU A 21 27.63 -13.98 -3.77
CA LEU A 21 28.26 -14.98 -4.64
C LEU A 21 27.59 -14.93 -6.02
N VAL A 22 28.34 -14.43 -7.01
CA VAL A 22 27.99 -14.50 -8.43
C VAL A 22 28.50 -15.83 -8.98
N VAL A 23 27.59 -16.74 -9.34
CA VAL A 23 27.92 -17.95 -10.11
C VAL A 23 27.43 -17.75 -11.53
N GLY A 24 28.37 -17.56 -12.44
CA GLY A 24 28.14 -17.60 -13.89
C GLY A 24 28.07 -19.04 -14.38
N CYS A 25 27.11 -19.35 -15.24
CA CYS A 25 27.13 -20.53 -16.09
C CYS A 25 26.78 -20.17 -17.53
N SER A 26 27.82 -20.12 -18.34
CA SER A 26 27.75 -20.15 -19.79
C SER A 26 27.39 -21.56 -20.24
N GLY A 27 26.38 -21.72 -21.06
CA GLY A 27 26.00 -23.00 -21.68
C GLY A 27 25.38 -22.77 -23.04
N ALA A 28 26.24 -22.65 -24.06
CA ALA A 28 25.86 -22.79 -25.46
C ALA A 28 25.47 -24.25 -25.77
N ARG A 29 24.26 -24.49 -26.28
CA ARG A 29 23.88 -25.70 -26.96
C ARG A 29 23.07 -25.37 -28.18
N ASP A 30 23.80 -25.46 -29.30
CA ASP A 30 23.33 -25.68 -30.63
C ASP A 30 22.44 -26.95 -30.68
N ARG A 31 21.20 -26.86 -31.16
CA ARG A 31 20.37 -27.99 -31.55
C ARG A 31 19.52 -27.62 -32.74
N SER A 32 19.96 -28.17 -33.87
CA SER A 32 19.30 -28.50 -35.10
C SER A 32 17.77 -28.42 -35.07
N ARG A 33 17.25 -27.54 -35.87
CA ARG A 33 15.81 -27.32 -36.14
C ARG A 33 15.32 -28.41 -37.09
N PRO A 34 14.29 -29.20 -36.76
CA PRO A 34 13.58 -30.01 -37.74
C PRO A 34 12.68 -29.13 -38.60
N GLU A 35 12.80 -29.27 -39.88
CA GLU A 35 11.98 -28.65 -40.92
C GLU A 35 10.55 -29.21 -40.88
N VAL A 36 9.56 -28.31 -40.65
CA VAL A 36 8.12 -28.64 -40.64
C VAL A 36 7.54 -28.27 -41.99
N PRO A 37 6.84 -29.20 -42.70
CA PRO A 37 6.27 -28.92 -44.02
C PRO A 37 5.11 -27.90 -43.94
N PRO A 38 4.87 -27.14 -45.02
CA PRO A 38 3.86 -26.08 -45.03
C PRO A 38 2.44 -26.67 -44.95
N ARG A 39 1.71 -26.27 -43.89
CA ARG A 39 0.27 -26.56 -43.77
C ARG A 39 -0.53 -25.52 -44.54
N THR A 40 -1.34 -25.99 -45.46
CA THR A 40 -2.37 -25.24 -46.20
C THR A 40 -3.28 -24.47 -45.23
N PRO A 41 -3.62 -23.18 -45.47
CA PRO A 41 -4.57 -22.45 -44.62
C PRO A 41 -5.99 -22.97 -44.89
N GLY A 42 -6.50 -23.74 -43.92
CA GLY A 42 -7.95 -23.99 -43.84
C GLY A 42 -8.67 -22.74 -43.39
N ALA A 43 -9.65 -22.31 -44.18
CA ALA A 43 -10.50 -21.14 -43.86
C ALA A 43 -11.19 -21.35 -42.50
N ALA A 44 -10.71 -20.67 -41.49
CA ALA A 44 -11.39 -20.58 -40.22
C ALA A 44 -12.63 -19.68 -40.36
N LYS A 45 -13.82 -20.28 -40.20
CA LYS A 45 -15.07 -19.55 -40.01
C LYS A 45 -14.95 -18.66 -38.81
N SER A 46 -14.92 -17.33 -39.03
CA SER A 46 -14.99 -16.33 -37.97
C SER A 46 -16.37 -16.40 -37.32
N ILE A 47 -16.40 -16.88 -36.07
CA ILE A 47 -17.58 -16.74 -35.21
C ILE A 47 -17.58 -15.28 -34.74
N PRO A 48 -18.64 -14.49 -34.96
CA PRO A 48 -18.72 -13.14 -34.40
C PRO A 48 -18.85 -13.28 -32.89
N VAL A 49 -17.74 -13.02 -32.17
CA VAL A 49 -17.77 -12.78 -30.73
C VAL A 49 -18.48 -11.46 -30.54
N THR A 50 -19.77 -11.53 -30.17
CA THR A 50 -20.52 -10.38 -29.67
C THR A 50 -19.83 -9.95 -28.37
N GLY A 51 -18.87 -9.04 -28.51
CA GLY A 51 -18.17 -8.46 -27.37
C GLY A 51 -19.18 -7.71 -26.51
N ALA A 52 -19.53 -8.28 -25.37
CA ALA A 52 -20.19 -7.54 -24.32
C ALA A 52 -19.29 -6.34 -24.01
N LYS A 53 -19.74 -5.14 -24.39
CA LYS A 53 -19.05 -3.89 -24.16
C LYS A 53 -18.98 -3.70 -22.65
N SER A 54 -17.83 -4.02 -22.06
CA SER A 54 -17.57 -3.72 -20.65
C SER A 54 -17.91 -2.25 -20.41
N PRO A 55 -18.65 -1.92 -19.34
CA PRO A 55 -18.96 -0.53 -19.04
C PRO A 55 -17.63 0.25 -18.97
N PRO A 56 -17.59 1.48 -19.52
CA PRO A 56 -16.39 2.28 -19.49
C PRO A 56 -15.94 2.41 -18.03
N PRO A 57 -14.67 2.16 -17.72
CA PRO A 57 -14.17 2.27 -16.37
C PRO A 57 -14.44 3.70 -15.89
N THR A 58 -14.94 3.82 -14.67
CA THR A 58 -15.15 5.11 -14.01
C THR A 58 -13.81 5.83 -13.97
N SER A 59 -13.62 6.79 -14.84
CA SER A 59 -12.31 7.40 -15.15
C SER A 59 -11.83 8.41 -14.12
N ARG A 60 -12.42 8.41 -12.93
CA ARG A 60 -12.11 9.35 -11.86
C ARG A 60 -11.70 8.60 -10.59
N PRO A 61 -10.62 9.02 -9.89
CA PRO A 61 -10.42 8.57 -8.52
C PRO A 61 -11.67 8.92 -7.72
N PRO A 62 -12.00 8.15 -6.68
CA PRO A 62 -13.17 8.44 -5.85
C PRO A 62 -13.13 9.93 -5.48
N GLY A 63 -14.07 10.71 -6.00
CA GLY A 63 -14.08 12.17 -5.85
C GLY A 63 -14.26 12.63 -4.41
N ASP A 64 -14.65 11.69 -3.53
CA ASP A 64 -14.90 11.89 -2.12
C ASP A 64 -14.01 10.95 -1.29
N LEU A 65 -12.72 11.29 -1.15
CA LEU A 65 -11.90 10.65 -0.13
C LEU A 65 -12.49 10.95 1.26
N PRO A 66 -12.49 9.97 2.19
CA PRO A 66 -12.97 10.20 3.54
C PRO A 66 -12.26 11.39 4.19
N THR A 67 -13.03 12.27 4.81
CA THR A 67 -12.50 13.40 5.56
C THR A 67 -12.74 13.19 7.06
N PRO A 68 -11.90 13.73 7.95
CA PRO A 68 -12.07 13.59 9.39
C PRO A 68 -13.43 14.04 9.94
N GLY A 69 -14.15 14.90 9.25
CA GLY A 69 -15.51 15.30 9.65
C GLY A 69 -16.59 14.30 9.24
N ARG A 70 -16.31 13.40 8.31
CA ARG A 70 -17.23 12.37 7.82
C ARG A 70 -16.97 10.99 8.43
N ALA A 71 -15.74 10.72 8.86
CA ALA A 71 -15.42 9.48 9.56
C ALA A 71 -15.78 9.60 11.03
N ASP A 72 -16.39 8.54 11.59
CA ASP A 72 -16.63 8.48 13.04
C ASP A 72 -15.31 8.37 13.79
N GLY A 73 -14.79 9.51 14.26
CA GLY A 73 -13.55 9.60 15.02
C GLY A 73 -13.60 8.92 16.38
N ARG A 74 -14.78 8.52 16.87
CA ARG A 74 -14.94 7.77 18.13
C ARG A 74 -14.85 6.26 17.93
N ASN A 75 -14.99 5.80 16.70
CA ASN A 75 -14.86 4.40 16.31
C ASN A 75 -13.48 4.15 15.69
N ALA A 76 -12.61 3.41 16.42
CA ALA A 76 -11.25 3.09 15.95
C ALA A 76 -11.24 2.38 14.59
N THR A 77 -12.18 1.44 14.35
CA THR A 77 -12.28 0.72 13.09
C THR A 77 -12.72 1.63 11.94
N ALA A 78 -13.70 2.48 12.14
CA ALA A 78 -14.13 3.44 11.12
C ALA A 78 -13.03 4.44 10.78
N LEU A 79 -12.32 4.96 11.80
CA LEU A 79 -11.22 5.90 11.62
C LEU A 79 -10.04 5.24 10.90
N SER A 80 -9.62 4.03 11.29
CA SER A 80 -8.52 3.32 10.64
C SER A 80 -8.80 3.04 9.18
N LYS A 81 -10.03 2.61 8.85
CA LYS A 81 -10.46 2.42 7.45
C LYS A 81 -10.38 3.71 6.65
N ALA A 82 -10.90 4.80 7.20
CA ALA A 82 -10.87 6.12 6.54
C ALA A 82 -9.43 6.61 6.33
N ALA A 83 -8.58 6.49 7.35
CA ALA A 83 -7.18 6.86 7.26
C ALA A 83 -6.44 6.06 6.18
N LEU A 84 -6.55 4.73 6.18
CA LEU A 84 -5.92 3.87 5.18
C LEU A 84 -6.42 4.18 3.76
N THR A 85 -7.72 4.42 3.58
CA THR A 85 -8.25 4.79 2.28
C THR A 85 -7.54 6.05 1.74
N VAL A 86 -7.38 7.09 2.57
CA VAL A 86 -6.71 8.32 2.16
C VAL A 86 -5.21 8.09 1.95
N MET A 87 -4.55 7.41 2.90
CA MET A 87 -3.09 7.18 2.87
C MET A 87 -2.62 6.41 1.65
N TYR A 88 -3.44 5.47 1.15
CA TYR A 88 -3.05 4.58 0.06
C TYR A 88 -3.73 4.89 -1.28
N THR A 89 -4.64 5.86 -1.34
CA THR A 89 -5.14 6.37 -2.63
C THR A 89 -4.15 7.38 -3.20
N VAL A 90 -3.09 6.89 -3.82
CA VAL A 90 -2.11 7.74 -4.54
C VAL A 90 -2.71 8.18 -5.87
N ASP A 91 -2.69 9.47 -6.16
CA ASP A 91 -3.09 10.02 -7.45
C ASP A 91 -1.84 10.43 -8.25
N GLY A 92 -1.49 9.67 -9.28
CA GLY A 92 -0.31 9.92 -10.11
C GLY A 92 -0.32 11.25 -10.86
N THR A 93 -1.42 12.01 -10.83
CA THR A 93 -1.49 13.36 -11.40
C THR A 93 -1.27 14.47 -10.38
N ALA A 94 -1.44 14.17 -9.08
CA ALA A 94 -1.37 15.15 -8.00
C ALA A 94 -0.26 14.85 -6.98
N ASP A 95 0.02 13.56 -6.76
CA ASP A 95 1.00 13.11 -5.77
C ASP A 95 2.32 12.76 -6.45
N ALA A 96 3.44 13.18 -5.89
CA ALA A 96 4.75 12.68 -6.31
C ALA A 96 4.93 11.20 -5.94
N GLY A 97 4.26 10.74 -4.88
CA GLY A 97 4.31 9.35 -4.43
C GLY A 97 3.45 9.06 -3.21
N LEU A 98 3.69 7.90 -2.60
CA LEU A 98 2.93 7.42 -1.45
C LEU A 98 3.01 8.38 -0.25
N ARG A 99 4.17 9.03 -0.03
CA ARG A 99 4.33 9.99 1.07
C ARG A 99 3.33 11.13 0.98
N ASP A 100 3.08 11.68 -0.20
CA ASP A 100 2.14 12.79 -0.37
C ASP A 100 0.70 12.34 -0.06
N ALA A 101 0.32 11.13 -0.48
CA ALA A 101 -0.97 10.56 -0.13
C ALA A 101 -1.12 10.35 1.39
N LYS A 102 -0.07 9.85 2.06
CA LYS A 102 -0.04 9.73 3.53
C LYS A 102 -0.18 11.10 4.21
N LEU A 103 0.52 12.11 3.74
CA LEU A 103 0.43 13.48 4.30
C LEU A 103 -0.95 14.12 4.08
N ARG A 104 -1.65 13.75 3.02
CA ARG A 104 -3.06 14.14 2.81
C ARG A 104 -3.96 13.61 3.92
N ALA A 105 -3.59 12.48 4.54
CA ALA A 105 -4.27 11.90 5.68
C ALA A 105 -3.86 12.52 7.04
N ALA A 106 -3.02 13.55 7.08
CA ALA A 106 -2.42 14.12 8.30
C ALA A 106 -3.42 14.41 9.44
N ARG A 107 -4.66 14.78 9.10
CA ARG A 107 -5.72 15.03 10.09
C ARG A 107 -6.19 13.78 10.84
N TYR A 108 -5.88 12.58 10.33
CA TYR A 108 -6.14 11.31 11.00
C TYR A 108 -4.97 10.86 11.88
N LEU A 109 -3.78 11.43 11.71
CA LEU A 109 -2.54 10.99 12.34
C LEU A 109 -2.30 11.71 13.65
N THR A 110 -1.51 11.11 14.55
CA THR A 110 -0.87 11.83 15.65
C THR A 110 0.21 12.76 15.11
N ALA A 111 0.64 13.74 15.92
CA ALA A 111 1.71 14.65 15.52
C ALA A 111 3.03 13.90 15.26
N ASP A 112 3.36 12.94 16.12
CA ASP A 112 4.58 12.14 16.03
C ASP A 112 4.58 11.28 14.77
N TYR A 113 3.51 10.53 14.52
CA TYR A 113 3.43 9.69 13.31
C TYR A 113 3.39 10.51 12.02
N LYS A 114 2.77 11.70 12.04
CA LYS A 114 2.87 12.63 10.92
C LYS A 114 4.32 13.05 10.65
N ALA A 115 5.08 13.37 11.70
CA ALA A 115 6.50 13.74 11.57
C ALA A 115 7.35 12.57 11.01
N GLU A 116 7.06 11.32 11.41
CA GLU A 116 7.69 10.13 10.82
C GLU A 116 7.40 10.02 9.32
N VAL A 117 6.14 10.21 8.91
CA VAL A 117 5.74 10.21 7.48
C VAL A 117 6.43 11.35 6.71
N GLU A 118 6.59 12.53 7.30
CA GLU A 118 7.30 13.65 6.69
C GLU A 118 8.79 13.32 6.45
N ALA A 119 9.39 12.51 7.32
CA ALA A 119 10.78 12.06 7.20
C ALA A 119 10.97 10.87 6.25
N GLU A 120 9.89 10.22 5.78
CA GLU A 120 10.00 9.10 4.83
C GLU A 120 10.65 9.56 3.51
N PRO A 121 11.49 8.70 2.89
CA PRO A 121 12.00 8.99 1.56
C PRO A 121 10.88 9.06 0.53
N VAL A 122 11.02 9.93 -0.46
CA VAL A 122 10.05 10.03 -1.55
C VAL A 122 10.17 8.81 -2.46
N GLN A 123 9.12 8.02 -2.53
CA GLN A 123 8.97 6.96 -3.52
C GLN A 123 8.12 7.50 -4.66
N TYR A 124 8.76 7.83 -5.77
CA TYR A 124 8.07 8.41 -6.92
C TYR A 124 7.13 7.42 -7.57
N VAL A 125 5.98 7.92 -8.03
CA VAL A 125 5.06 7.11 -8.85
C VAL A 125 5.75 6.67 -10.13
N PRO A 126 5.53 5.42 -10.60
CA PRO A 126 6.06 4.92 -11.85
C PRO A 126 5.66 5.80 -13.04
N GLU A 127 6.54 5.94 -14.04
CA GLU A 127 6.27 6.71 -15.25
C GLU A 127 5.04 6.19 -16.00
N GLU A 128 4.82 4.89 -15.98
CA GLU A 128 3.65 4.25 -16.55
C GLU A 128 2.34 4.80 -15.95
N TRP A 129 2.29 5.02 -14.61
CA TRP A 129 1.12 5.61 -13.96
C TRP A 129 0.86 7.04 -14.42
N ARG A 130 1.92 7.84 -14.61
CA ARG A 130 1.79 9.20 -15.14
C ARG A 130 1.22 9.20 -16.55
N ARG A 131 1.71 8.30 -17.41
CA ARG A 131 1.26 8.12 -18.79
C ARG A 131 -0.23 7.81 -18.87
N HIS A 132 -0.72 6.93 -17.99
CA HIS A 132 -2.12 6.56 -17.92
C HIS A 132 -2.94 7.46 -16.99
N ARG A 133 -2.33 8.51 -16.41
CA ARG A 133 -2.97 9.38 -15.43
C ARG A 133 -3.63 8.56 -14.32
N ALA A 134 -2.95 7.49 -13.89
CA ALA A 134 -3.47 6.48 -13.00
C ALA A 134 -3.55 6.96 -11.55
N TYR A 135 -4.47 6.38 -10.82
CA TYR A 135 -4.53 6.45 -9.37
C TYR A 135 -4.50 5.02 -8.79
N LEU A 136 -4.16 4.89 -7.53
CA LEU A 136 -4.17 3.63 -6.82
C LEU A 136 -5.56 3.42 -6.18
N ALA A 137 -6.35 2.55 -6.79
CA ALA A 137 -7.63 2.13 -6.22
C ALA A 137 -7.38 1.24 -5.00
N VAL A 138 -8.07 1.53 -3.90
CA VAL A 138 -7.92 0.87 -2.60
C VAL A 138 -9.16 0.07 -2.26
N ASP A 139 -8.97 -1.20 -1.90
CA ASP A 139 -9.98 -2.06 -1.30
C ASP A 139 -9.47 -2.55 0.06
N LEU A 140 -10.30 -2.45 1.09
CA LEU A 140 -9.95 -2.76 2.48
C LEU A 140 -10.91 -3.78 3.06
N LYS A 141 -10.35 -4.89 3.55
CA LYS A 141 -11.10 -5.89 4.31
C LYS A 141 -10.53 -5.98 5.72
N PRO A 142 -11.37 -5.92 6.76
CA PRO A 142 -10.89 -6.12 8.11
C PRO A 142 -10.41 -7.56 8.27
N ILE A 143 -9.30 -7.75 8.96
CA ILE A 143 -8.81 -9.06 9.41
C ILE A 143 -9.26 -9.22 10.85
N SER A 144 -9.80 -10.40 11.17
CA SER A 144 -10.12 -10.76 12.55
C SER A 144 -8.86 -10.73 13.40
N ARG A 145 -8.99 -10.27 14.63
CA ARG A 145 -7.88 -10.28 15.58
C ARG A 145 -7.38 -11.71 15.77
N GLU A 146 -6.06 -11.88 15.70
CA GLU A 146 -5.40 -13.13 16.01
C GLU A 146 -5.40 -13.38 17.52
N ASP A 147 -5.34 -14.66 17.91
CA ASP A 147 -5.18 -15.04 19.31
C ASP A 147 -3.86 -14.48 19.85
N GLY A 148 -3.93 -13.77 20.97
CA GLY A 148 -2.80 -13.09 21.58
C GLY A 148 -2.57 -11.65 21.13
N ALA A 149 -3.31 -11.13 20.15
CA ALA A 149 -3.25 -9.71 19.80
C ALA A 149 -3.72 -8.82 20.96
N PRO A 150 -3.09 -7.63 21.18
CA PRO A 150 -3.44 -6.74 22.27
C PRO A 150 -4.92 -6.34 22.23
N SER A 151 -5.60 -6.39 23.38
CA SER A 151 -6.98 -5.92 23.52
C SER A 151 -7.05 -4.39 23.44
N ASP A 152 -8.19 -3.86 22.93
CA ASP A 152 -8.41 -2.43 22.94
C ASP A 152 -8.49 -1.92 24.39
N GLY A 153 -7.71 -0.90 24.68
CA GLY A 153 -7.74 -0.15 25.92
C GLY A 153 -8.62 1.11 25.83
N PRO A 154 -8.72 1.85 26.91
CA PRO A 154 -9.46 3.12 26.92
C PRO A 154 -8.83 4.18 26.01
N THR A 155 -7.52 4.11 25.74
CA THR A 155 -6.75 5.09 24.98
C THR A 155 -5.90 4.49 23.85
N SER A 156 -5.89 3.16 23.69
CA SER A 156 -5.14 2.45 22.64
C SER A 156 -6.04 1.44 21.94
N ALA A 157 -5.85 1.27 20.64
CA ALA A 157 -6.56 0.28 19.85
C ALA A 157 -5.65 -0.22 18.71
N TYR A 158 -5.86 -1.47 18.31
CA TYR A 158 -5.09 -2.13 17.26
C TYR A 158 -6.05 -2.63 16.18
N ARG A 159 -5.68 -2.44 14.90
CA ARG A 159 -6.48 -2.91 13.77
C ARG A 159 -5.59 -3.57 12.74
N GLN A 160 -6.11 -4.64 12.14
CA GLN A 160 -5.50 -5.32 11.01
C GLN A 160 -6.41 -5.22 9.80
N TRP A 161 -5.80 -4.97 8.65
CA TRP A 161 -6.50 -4.82 7.40
C TRP A 161 -5.79 -5.58 6.29
N GLU A 162 -6.55 -6.33 5.50
CA GLU A 162 -6.12 -6.71 4.17
C GLU A 162 -6.30 -5.48 3.27
N LEU A 163 -5.19 -4.96 2.76
CA LEU A 163 -5.16 -3.86 1.82
C LEU A 163 -4.88 -4.43 0.42
N ARG A 164 -5.83 -4.29 -0.48
CA ARG A 164 -5.62 -4.55 -1.89
C ARG A 164 -5.56 -3.23 -2.64
N THR A 165 -4.51 -3.05 -3.43
CA THR A 165 -4.32 -1.87 -4.26
C THR A 165 -4.25 -2.26 -5.72
N THR A 166 -4.86 -1.45 -6.61
CA THR A 166 -4.85 -1.70 -8.04
C THR A 166 -4.60 -0.38 -8.78
N PRO A 167 -3.48 -0.22 -9.49
CA PRO A 167 -3.28 0.94 -10.34
C PRO A 167 -4.37 1.00 -11.41
N THR A 168 -5.06 2.12 -11.51
CA THR A 168 -6.21 2.29 -12.41
C THR A 168 -6.06 3.58 -13.19
N GLY A 169 -5.87 3.46 -14.49
CA GLY A 169 -5.73 4.57 -15.41
C GLY A 169 -7.07 5.24 -15.72
N ARG A 170 -7.04 6.56 -15.97
CA ARG A 170 -8.22 7.33 -16.40
C ARG A 170 -8.62 7.05 -17.85
N ASP A 171 -7.76 6.35 -18.60
CA ASP A 171 -8.00 5.84 -19.96
C ASP A 171 -8.48 4.38 -19.99
N GLY A 172 -8.70 3.77 -18.81
CA GLY A 172 -9.13 2.39 -18.67
C GLY A 172 -8.00 1.37 -18.48
N TRP A 173 -6.74 1.82 -18.53
CA TRP A 173 -5.60 0.96 -18.21
C TRP A 173 -5.69 0.45 -16.76
N ARG A 174 -5.21 -0.77 -16.54
CA ARG A 174 -5.10 -1.37 -15.20
C ARG A 174 -3.75 -2.04 -15.05
N GLY A 175 -3.05 -1.70 -13.98
CA GLY A 175 -1.84 -2.39 -13.57
C GLY A 175 -2.14 -3.60 -12.68
N ASP A 176 -1.09 -4.32 -12.31
CA ASP A 176 -1.20 -5.51 -11.47
C ASP A 176 -1.67 -5.15 -10.05
N PRO A 177 -2.68 -5.86 -9.54
CA PRO A 177 -3.11 -5.67 -8.16
C PRO A 177 -2.05 -6.21 -7.20
N ARG A 178 -1.87 -5.49 -6.08
CA ARG A 178 -1.02 -5.93 -4.97
C ARG A 178 -1.87 -6.11 -3.72
N LYS A 179 -1.45 -7.03 -2.87
CA LYS A 179 -2.10 -7.36 -1.61
C LYS A 179 -1.10 -7.24 -0.46
N PHE A 180 -1.54 -6.65 0.64
CA PHE A 180 -0.73 -6.44 1.83
C PHE A 180 -1.57 -6.69 3.08
N VAL A 181 -0.91 -6.98 4.19
CA VAL A 181 -1.50 -6.88 5.52
C VAL A 181 -0.99 -5.59 6.18
N VAL A 182 -1.90 -4.80 6.71
CA VAL A 182 -1.56 -3.56 7.40
C VAL A 182 -1.95 -3.68 8.87
N TYR A 183 -0.97 -3.49 9.74
CA TYR A 183 -1.14 -3.43 11.19
C TYR A 183 -1.15 -1.96 11.60
N MET A 184 -2.22 -1.54 12.27
CA MET A 184 -2.39 -0.16 12.69
C MET A 184 -2.50 -0.03 14.18
N GLU A 185 -1.79 0.93 14.72
CA GLU A 185 -1.96 1.42 16.07
C GLU A 185 -2.75 2.72 16.07
N LEU A 186 -3.69 2.83 17.00
CA LEU A 186 -4.49 4.01 17.19
C LEU A 186 -4.43 4.42 18.66
N THR A 187 -4.35 5.71 18.89
CA THR A 187 -4.35 6.31 20.22
C THR A 187 -5.34 7.45 20.32
N ARG A 188 -5.72 7.80 21.54
CA ARG A 188 -6.50 8.98 21.86
C ARG A 188 -6.09 9.52 23.24
N SER A 189 -6.18 10.83 23.43
CA SER A 189 -5.74 11.48 24.66
C SER A 189 -6.63 11.18 25.88
N SER A 190 -7.88 10.80 25.67
CA SER A 190 -8.81 10.40 26.72
C SER A 190 -9.91 9.50 26.15
N ARG A 191 -10.69 8.83 27.02
CA ARG A 191 -11.81 7.97 26.60
C ARG A 191 -12.82 8.67 25.66
N HIS A 192 -12.96 9.96 25.77
CA HIS A 192 -13.92 10.74 24.98
C HIS A 192 -13.31 11.48 23.80
N ALA A 193 -11.97 11.49 23.70
CA ALA A 193 -11.27 12.10 22.58
C ALA A 193 -11.39 11.26 21.31
N PRO A 194 -11.31 11.87 20.12
CA PRO A 194 -11.26 11.15 18.87
C PRO A 194 -9.95 10.35 18.77
N TRP A 195 -10.05 9.19 18.14
CA TRP A 195 -8.90 8.37 17.80
C TRP A 195 -7.99 9.07 16.79
N ARG A 196 -6.70 8.72 16.82
CA ARG A 196 -5.70 9.09 15.82
C ARG A 196 -4.82 7.87 15.53
N VAL A 197 -4.35 7.76 14.32
CA VAL A 197 -3.35 6.74 13.95
C VAL A 197 -2.00 7.16 14.51
N SER A 198 -1.42 6.32 15.35
CA SER A 198 -0.08 6.51 15.93
C SER A 198 1.00 5.68 15.26
N GLY A 199 0.63 4.74 14.40
CA GLY A 199 1.55 3.92 13.62
C GLY A 199 0.82 3.05 12.61
N ALA A 200 1.49 2.73 11.51
CA ALA A 200 1.03 1.73 10.56
C ALA A 200 2.24 0.99 9.96
N VAL A 201 2.21 -0.35 10.04
CA VAL A 201 3.24 -1.23 9.48
C VAL A 201 2.59 -2.06 8.38
N ILE A 202 3.27 -2.16 7.24
CA ILE A 202 2.86 -3.01 6.12
C ILE A 202 3.71 -4.26 6.11
N ASP A 203 3.05 -5.40 6.06
CA ASP A 203 3.65 -6.68 5.72
C ASP A 203 3.21 -7.06 4.30
N GLY A 204 4.17 -7.19 3.40
CA GLY A 204 3.97 -7.54 2.00
C GLY A 204 4.56 -8.91 1.70
N ASN A 205 3.71 -9.84 1.32
CA ASN A 205 4.14 -11.07 0.65
C ASN A 205 4.47 -10.80 -0.80
#